data_03fa784bd506f657813dd3763e11c0e5
#
_entry.id   03fa784bd506f657813dd3763e11c0e5
#
_cell.length_a   1.000
_cell.length_b   1.000
_cell.length_c   1.000
_cell.angle_alpha   90.00
_cell.angle_beta   90.00
_cell.angle_gamma   90.00
#
_symmetry.space_group_name_H-M   'P 1'
#
loop_
_entity.id
_entity.type
_entity.pdbx_description
1 polymer ?
#
loop_
_entity_poly.entity_id
_entity_poly.type
_entity_poly.pdbx_seq_one_letter_code
_entity_poly.pdbx_strand_id
1 'polypeptide(L)'
;MSEVSPDELRRVVVLDAAAQIEDQLGGHGRVLSGAVIDAPAGAPDLIPDLTVTAPGAEPDGRGRYPQGAVEAVLEVARSHLAAAALAYACSGIPLYVVVDPAAAACTVHTAPSVDDGYREAERVPFGNDLFLPLAGRTLVLRTDEFPAGPPTPGAGPDAGRGIVDG
;
A
#
# COMPACT_ATOMS: atom_id res chain seq x y z
N MET A 1 -22.15 3.82 20.88
CA MET A 1 -21.42 3.14 19.95
C MET A 1 -20.15 3.87 19.61
N SER A 2 -19.08 3.24 19.68
CA SER A 2 -17.84 3.91 19.41
C SER A 2 -17.43 3.69 17.99
N GLU A 3 -16.81 4.68 17.40
CA GLU A 3 -16.33 4.57 16.06
C GLU A 3 -14.94 4.00 16.08
N VAL A 4 -14.63 3.23 15.08
CA VAL A 4 -13.30 2.66 14.94
C VAL A 4 -12.37 3.79 14.51
N SER A 5 -11.28 3.98 15.20
CA SER A 5 -10.35 5.04 14.86
C SER A 5 -9.59 4.71 13.59
N PRO A 6 -9.06 5.72 12.92
CA PRO A 6 -8.24 5.46 11.73
C PRO A 6 -7.05 4.56 12.03
N ASP A 7 -6.46 4.68 13.23
CA ASP A 7 -5.34 3.83 13.58
C ASP A 7 -5.77 2.38 13.74
N GLU A 8 -6.98 2.15 14.25
CA GLU A 8 -7.47 0.80 14.38
C GLU A 8 -7.79 0.22 13.01
N LEU A 9 -8.37 1.00 12.12
CA LEU A 9 -8.63 0.54 10.77
C LEU A 9 -7.31 0.16 10.09
N ARG A 10 -6.30 0.99 10.24
CA ARG A 10 -5.01 0.71 9.66
C ARG A 10 -4.43 -0.57 10.19
N ARG A 11 -4.50 -0.77 11.51
CA ARG A 11 -3.95 -1.96 12.12
C ARG A 11 -4.63 -3.23 11.60
N VAL A 12 -5.95 -3.20 11.47
CA VAL A 12 -6.68 -4.37 11.00
C VAL A 12 -6.27 -4.70 9.56
N VAL A 13 -6.19 -3.69 8.71
CA VAL A 13 -5.80 -3.90 7.32
C VAL A 13 -4.38 -4.45 7.24
N VAL A 14 -3.47 -3.85 7.99
CA VAL A 14 -2.06 -4.25 7.93
C VAL A 14 -1.90 -5.70 8.40
N LEU A 15 -2.57 -6.07 9.49
CA LEU A 15 -2.46 -7.43 10.00
C LEU A 15 -3.05 -8.45 9.03
N ASP A 16 -4.21 -8.15 8.46
CA ASP A 16 -4.84 -9.06 7.52
C ASP A 16 -3.99 -9.20 6.26
N ALA A 17 -3.54 -8.09 5.70
CA ALA A 17 -2.73 -8.14 4.49
C ALA A 17 -1.42 -8.86 4.72
N ALA A 18 -0.78 -8.60 5.87
CA ALA A 18 0.50 -9.25 6.18
C ALA A 18 0.33 -10.75 6.29
N ALA A 19 -0.74 -11.21 6.93
CA ALA A 19 -0.97 -12.65 7.09
C ALA A 19 -1.21 -13.32 5.74
N GLN A 20 -1.98 -12.67 4.87
CA GLN A 20 -2.25 -13.24 3.55
C GLN A 20 -0.98 -13.31 2.71
N ILE A 21 -0.18 -12.25 2.75
CA ILE A 21 1.04 -12.18 1.96
C ILE A 21 2.05 -13.20 2.48
N GLU A 22 2.24 -13.26 3.79
CA GLU A 22 3.21 -14.17 4.36
C GLU A 22 2.87 -15.62 4.03
N ASP A 23 1.60 -15.97 4.09
CA ASP A 23 1.17 -17.32 3.80
C ASP A 23 1.51 -17.70 2.36
N GLN A 24 1.38 -16.78 1.42
CA GLN A 24 1.64 -17.05 0.01
C GLN A 24 3.12 -16.99 -0.33
N LEU A 25 3.93 -16.24 0.44
CA LEU A 25 5.35 -16.16 0.17
C LEU A 25 6.04 -17.50 0.45
N GLY A 26 5.57 -18.22 1.45
CA GLY A 26 6.10 -19.54 1.72
C GLY A 26 7.61 -19.59 1.92
N GLY A 27 8.17 -18.54 2.50
CA GLY A 27 9.61 -18.48 2.72
C GLY A 27 10.41 -17.88 1.58
N HIS A 28 9.75 -17.51 0.48
CA HIS A 28 10.44 -16.89 -0.65
C HIS A 28 10.29 -15.38 -0.55
N GLY A 29 10.99 -14.79 0.36
CA GLY A 29 10.87 -13.38 0.66
C GLY A 29 10.18 -13.20 2.00
N ARG A 30 10.03 -11.96 2.42
CA ARG A 30 9.40 -11.66 3.71
C ARG A 30 8.48 -10.47 3.57
N VAL A 31 7.45 -10.42 4.42
CA VAL A 31 6.62 -9.24 4.54
C VAL A 31 6.94 -8.65 5.92
N LEU A 32 7.26 -7.36 5.95
CA LEU A 32 7.72 -6.70 7.16
C LEU A 32 6.88 -5.45 7.40
N SER A 33 6.57 -5.17 8.66
CA SER A 33 5.91 -3.92 9.00
C SER A 33 6.94 -2.98 9.61
N GLY A 34 6.85 -1.71 9.28
CA GLY A 34 7.76 -0.71 9.85
C GLY A 34 9.19 -0.78 9.33
N ALA A 35 9.44 -1.50 8.26
CA ALA A 35 10.78 -1.56 7.70
C ALA A 35 11.17 -0.23 7.10
N VAL A 36 12.45 0.12 7.21
CA VAL A 36 12.97 1.36 6.65
C VAL A 36 13.65 1.05 5.33
N ILE A 37 13.25 1.74 4.27
CA ILE A 37 13.84 1.58 2.94
C ILE A 37 14.71 2.78 2.67
N ASP A 38 15.90 2.55 2.13
CA ASP A 38 16.78 3.65 1.77
C ASP A 38 16.09 4.52 0.74
N ALA A 39 16.10 5.80 0.95
CA ALA A 39 15.53 6.75 0.02
C ALA A 39 16.63 7.31 -0.88
N PRO A 40 16.25 7.93 -2.00
CA PRO A 40 17.25 8.60 -2.84
C PRO A 40 17.97 9.66 -2.03
N ALA A 41 19.18 9.99 -2.46
CA ALA A 41 19.99 10.96 -1.75
C ALA A 41 19.23 12.27 -1.55
N GLY A 42 19.23 12.77 -0.33
CA GLY A 42 18.57 14.02 -0.02
C GLY A 42 17.10 13.90 0.31
N ALA A 43 16.54 12.71 0.26
CA ALA A 43 15.14 12.50 0.61
C ALA A 43 15.02 11.79 1.94
N PRO A 44 13.90 11.96 2.64
CA PRO A 44 13.69 11.25 3.90
C PRO A 44 13.50 9.76 3.65
N ASP A 45 13.81 8.95 4.64
CA ASP A 45 13.63 7.51 4.54
C ASP A 45 12.18 7.17 4.29
N LEU A 46 11.96 6.03 3.64
CA LEU A 46 10.63 5.54 3.34
C LEU A 46 10.28 4.43 4.33
N ILE A 47 9.13 4.58 4.98
CA ILE A 47 8.69 3.60 5.98
C ILE A 47 7.24 3.24 5.69
N PRO A 48 7.00 2.33 4.75
CA PRO A 48 5.63 1.94 4.44
C PRO A 48 5.03 1.08 5.54
N ASP A 49 3.72 0.92 5.53
CA ASP A 49 3.05 0.06 6.50
C ASP A 49 3.51 -1.39 6.34
N LEU A 50 3.64 -1.86 5.10
CA LEU A 50 4.17 -3.18 4.84
C LEU A 50 5.17 -3.12 3.69
N THR A 51 6.21 -3.93 3.79
CA THR A 51 7.22 -4.05 2.75
C THR A 51 7.39 -5.52 2.43
N VAL A 52 7.37 -5.86 1.14
CA VAL A 52 7.65 -7.23 0.70
C VAL A 52 9.06 -7.23 0.12
N THR A 53 9.94 -8.02 0.71
CA THR A 53 11.32 -8.07 0.27
C THR A 53 11.58 -9.29 -0.59
N ALA A 54 12.58 -9.19 -1.44
CA ALA A 54 13.01 -10.31 -2.27
C ALA A 54 13.61 -11.41 -1.40
N PRO A 55 13.63 -12.64 -1.88
CA PRO A 55 14.25 -13.72 -1.14
C PRO A 55 15.72 -13.39 -0.85
N GLY A 56 16.14 -13.62 0.37
CA GLY A 56 17.53 -13.38 0.76
C GLY A 56 17.88 -11.92 1.03
N ALA A 57 16.92 -11.01 0.95
CA ALA A 57 17.20 -9.62 1.22
C ALA A 57 17.54 -9.39 2.69
N GLU A 58 18.55 -8.58 2.94
CA GLU A 58 18.97 -8.27 4.29
C GLU A 58 19.11 -6.77 4.44
N PRO A 59 18.84 -6.23 5.62
CA PRO A 59 19.06 -4.82 5.84
C PRO A 59 20.56 -4.55 5.92
N ASP A 60 20.95 -3.31 5.66
CA ASP A 60 22.35 -2.93 5.78
C ASP A 60 22.72 -2.75 7.25
N GLY A 61 23.95 -2.29 7.52
CA GLY A 61 24.43 -2.14 8.88
C GLY A 61 23.67 -1.11 9.71
N ARG A 62 22.83 -0.31 9.07
CA ARG A 62 22.01 0.69 9.76
C ARG A 62 20.57 0.24 9.87
N GLY A 63 20.27 -0.98 9.46
CA GLY A 63 18.91 -1.52 9.53
C GLY A 63 18.01 -1.11 8.38
N ARG A 64 18.55 -0.56 7.31
CA ARG A 64 17.77 -0.12 6.17
C ARG A 64 17.86 -1.10 5.04
N TYR A 65 16.76 -1.28 4.33
CA TYR A 65 16.73 -2.17 3.18
C TYR A 65 17.05 -1.38 1.91
N PRO A 66 17.93 -1.90 1.06
CA PRO A 66 18.21 -1.23 -0.21
C PRO A 66 16.96 -1.27 -1.10
N GLN A 67 16.79 -0.24 -1.91
CA GLN A 67 15.62 -0.14 -2.76
C GLN A 67 15.45 -1.36 -3.66
N GLY A 68 16.55 -1.85 -4.19
CA GLY A 68 16.49 -3.00 -5.10
C GLY A 68 16.10 -4.31 -4.45
N ALA A 69 16.05 -4.36 -3.11
CA ALA A 69 15.65 -5.56 -2.41
C ALA A 69 14.15 -5.57 -2.11
N VAL A 70 13.43 -4.52 -2.49
CA VAL A 70 12.01 -4.39 -2.18
C VAL A 70 11.20 -4.67 -3.43
N GLU A 71 10.25 -5.61 -3.33
CA GLU A 71 9.41 -5.96 -4.45
C GLU A 71 8.08 -5.25 -4.43
N ALA A 72 7.60 -4.90 -3.26
CA ALA A 72 6.31 -4.23 -3.14
C ALA A 72 6.19 -3.51 -1.81
N VAL A 73 5.41 -2.46 -1.78
CA VAL A 73 5.05 -1.81 -0.52
C VAL A 73 3.54 -1.61 -0.49
N LEU A 74 2.98 -1.58 0.71
CA LEU A 74 1.56 -1.37 0.89
C LEU A 74 1.37 -0.34 1.99
N GLU A 75 0.48 0.61 1.76
CA GLU A 75 0.15 1.61 2.77
C GLU A 75 -1.35 1.76 2.88
N VAL A 76 -1.82 2.03 4.08
CA VAL A 76 -3.21 2.41 4.29
C VAL A 76 -3.28 3.92 4.08
N ALA A 77 -4.26 4.37 3.31
CA ALA A 77 -4.36 5.76 2.90
C ALA A 77 -4.35 6.74 4.05
N ARG A 78 -3.62 7.80 3.88
CA ARG A 78 -3.56 8.92 4.81
C ARG A 78 -3.16 10.13 3.98
N SER A 79 -2.93 11.26 4.61
CA SER A 79 -2.58 12.45 3.86
C SER A 79 -1.27 12.26 3.08
N HIS A 80 -1.10 13.07 2.06
CA HIS A 80 0.15 13.09 1.27
C HIS A 80 0.44 11.82 0.47
N LEU A 81 -0.61 11.13 0.04
CA LEU A 81 -0.41 9.94 -0.77
C LEU A 81 0.28 10.20 -2.09
N ALA A 82 0.02 11.36 -2.71
CA ALA A 82 0.63 11.66 -3.99
C ALA A 82 2.15 11.78 -3.86
N ALA A 83 2.60 12.41 -2.77
CA ALA A 83 4.04 12.55 -2.54
C ALA A 83 4.67 11.21 -2.25
N ALA A 84 3.96 10.35 -1.50
CA ALA A 84 4.48 9.02 -1.19
C ALA A 84 4.59 8.18 -2.46
N ALA A 85 3.58 8.24 -3.31
CA ALA A 85 3.61 7.47 -4.55
C ALA A 85 4.80 7.88 -5.43
N LEU A 86 5.05 9.18 -5.51
CA LEU A 86 6.16 9.66 -6.32
C LEU A 86 7.49 9.20 -5.72
N ALA A 87 7.62 9.23 -4.41
CA ALA A 87 8.85 8.81 -3.75
C ALA A 87 9.14 7.33 -3.99
N TYR A 88 8.11 6.49 -3.89
CA TYR A 88 8.31 5.06 -4.13
C TYR A 88 8.63 4.79 -5.59
N ALA A 89 7.98 5.51 -6.51
CA ALA A 89 8.27 5.34 -7.93
C ALA A 89 9.69 5.77 -8.26
N CYS A 90 10.14 6.89 -7.69
CA CYS A 90 11.50 7.36 -7.90
C CYS A 90 12.52 6.37 -7.37
N SER A 91 12.15 5.58 -6.38
CA SER A 91 13.03 4.58 -5.81
C SER A 91 12.98 3.27 -6.61
N GLY A 92 12.16 3.22 -7.64
CA GLY A 92 12.09 2.03 -8.48
C GLY A 92 11.35 0.86 -7.88
N ILE A 93 10.54 1.10 -6.85
CA ILE A 93 9.79 0.02 -6.22
C ILE A 93 8.70 -0.43 -7.17
N PRO A 94 8.71 -1.69 -7.60
CA PRO A 94 7.84 -2.14 -8.69
C PRO A 94 6.35 -2.06 -8.42
N LEU A 95 5.94 -2.24 -7.17
CA LEU A 95 4.53 -2.31 -6.86
C LEU A 95 4.20 -1.51 -5.60
N TYR A 96 3.24 -0.64 -5.69
CA TYR A 96 2.80 0.16 -4.55
C TYR A 96 1.29 0.03 -4.43
N VAL A 97 0.83 -0.51 -3.30
CA VAL A 97 -0.58 -0.74 -3.06
C VAL A 97 -1.08 0.21 -2.00
N VAL A 98 -2.16 0.92 -2.29
CA VAL A 98 -2.79 1.79 -1.31
C VAL A 98 -4.15 1.19 -0.96
N VAL A 99 -4.40 0.98 0.33
CA VAL A 99 -5.69 0.51 0.80
C VAL A 99 -6.38 1.71 1.41
N ASP A 100 -7.54 2.06 0.89
CA ASP A 100 -8.27 3.26 1.32
C ASP A 100 -9.61 2.88 1.94
N PRO A 101 -9.68 2.72 3.26
CA PRO A 101 -10.94 2.35 3.90
C PRO A 101 -12.04 3.38 3.71
N ALA A 102 -11.72 4.66 3.62
CA ALA A 102 -12.74 5.68 3.43
C ALA A 102 -13.41 5.55 2.08
N ALA A 103 -12.67 5.13 1.07
CA ALA A 103 -13.22 4.90 -0.26
C ALA A 103 -13.66 3.45 -0.46
N ALA A 104 -13.37 2.58 0.51
CA ALA A 104 -13.63 1.15 0.42
C ALA A 104 -13.06 0.57 -0.87
N ALA A 105 -11.83 0.95 -1.18
CA ALA A 105 -11.18 0.52 -2.41
C ALA A 105 -9.67 0.50 -2.22
N CYS A 106 -8.99 -0.24 -3.08
CA CYS A 106 -7.55 -0.26 -3.12
C CYS A 106 -7.10 0.26 -4.47
N THR A 107 -5.87 0.76 -4.54
CA THR A 107 -5.26 1.14 -5.82
C THR A 107 -3.92 0.42 -5.91
N VAL A 108 -3.69 -0.23 -7.04
CA VAL A 108 -2.44 -0.93 -7.29
C VAL A 108 -1.68 -0.12 -8.33
N HIS A 109 -0.52 0.39 -7.95
CA HIS A 109 0.31 1.20 -8.83
C HIS A 109 1.48 0.36 -9.34
N THR A 110 1.71 0.41 -10.65
CA THR A 110 2.80 -0.35 -11.27
C THR A 110 3.51 0.52 -12.28
N ALA A 111 4.56 -0.01 -12.87
CA ALA A 111 5.37 0.68 -13.88
C ALA A 111 5.96 1.99 -13.34
N PRO A 112 6.85 1.90 -12.34
CA PRO A 112 7.44 3.11 -11.76
C PRO A 112 8.34 3.83 -12.77
N SER A 113 8.34 5.15 -12.70
CA SER A 113 9.17 5.99 -13.54
C SER A 113 9.75 7.09 -12.67
N VAL A 114 11.00 7.40 -12.87
CA VAL A 114 11.65 8.45 -12.10
C VAL A 114 11.00 9.80 -12.41
N ASP A 115 10.56 10.00 -13.62
CA ASP A 115 10.00 11.28 -14.01
C ASP A 115 8.50 11.41 -13.81
N ASP A 116 7.77 10.33 -14.03
CA ASP A 116 6.31 10.40 -14.06
C ASP A 116 5.59 9.73 -12.91
N GLY A 117 6.31 9.16 -11.96
CA GLY A 117 5.69 8.38 -10.90
C GLY A 117 5.29 7.01 -11.46
N TYR A 118 4.26 6.40 -10.92
CA TYR A 118 3.78 5.14 -11.44
C TYR A 118 2.94 5.42 -12.68
N ARG A 119 3.23 4.75 -13.75
CA ARG A 119 2.54 4.99 -15.01
C ARG A 119 1.22 4.28 -15.13
N GLU A 120 0.99 3.26 -14.29
CA GLU A 120 -0.24 2.50 -14.32
C GLU A 120 -0.83 2.42 -12.92
N ALA A 121 -2.14 2.48 -12.85
CA ALA A 121 -2.85 2.36 -11.59
C ALA A 121 -4.19 1.68 -11.84
N GLU A 122 -4.53 0.72 -10.99
CA GLU A 122 -5.80 0.04 -11.10
C GLU A 122 -6.54 0.17 -9.78
N ARG A 123 -7.78 0.61 -9.81
CA ARG A 123 -8.59 0.76 -8.61
C ARG A 123 -9.49 -0.46 -8.47
N VAL A 124 -9.48 -1.07 -7.30
CA VAL A 124 -10.24 -2.29 -7.05
C VAL A 124 -11.09 -2.09 -5.79
N PRO A 125 -12.42 -2.10 -5.90
CA PRO A 125 -13.27 -1.92 -4.72
C PRO A 125 -13.11 -3.09 -3.75
N PHE A 126 -13.33 -2.84 -2.47
CA PHE A 126 -13.29 -3.91 -1.47
C PHE A 126 -14.30 -4.98 -1.86
N GLY A 127 -13.96 -6.22 -1.55
CA GLY A 127 -14.78 -7.36 -1.95
C GLY A 127 -14.24 -8.06 -3.18
N ASN A 128 -13.29 -7.44 -3.87
CA ASN A 128 -12.67 -8.05 -5.04
C ASN A 128 -11.21 -8.34 -4.73
N ASP A 129 -10.65 -9.32 -5.43
CA ASP A 129 -9.26 -9.70 -5.19
C ASP A 129 -8.29 -8.77 -5.87
N LEU A 130 -7.18 -8.50 -5.20
CA LEU A 130 -6.10 -7.75 -5.79
C LEU A 130 -5.06 -8.73 -6.26
N PHE A 131 -4.53 -8.52 -7.45
CA PHE A 131 -3.46 -9.35 -7.96
C PHE A 131 -2.17 -8.55 -7.88
N LEU A 132 -1.20 -9.08 -7.15
CA LEU A 132 0.06 -8.41 -6.89
C LEU A 132 1.18 -9.13 -7.63
N PRO A 133 1.54 -8.64 -8.81
CA PRO A 133 2.60 -9.30 -9.58
C PRO A 133 3.97 -9.01 -8.97
N LEU A 134 4.62 -10.05 -8.52
CA LEU A 134 5.97 -9.94 -8.00
C LEU A 134 6.90 -10.63 -8.98
N ALA A 135 8.19 -10.53 -8.74
CA ALA A 135 9.14 -11.18 -9.61
C ALA A 135 8.91 -12.70 -9.55
N GLY A 136 8.50 -13.26 -10.65
CA GLY A 136 8.34 -14.70 -10.75
C GLY A 136 7.04 -15.28 -10.24
N ARG A 137 6.12 -14.45 -9.74
CA ARG A 137 4.84 -14.98 -9.29
C ARG A 137 3.85 -13.86 -9.01
N THR A 138 2.59 -14.21 -8.87
CA THR A 138 1.54 -13.24 -8.55
C THR A 138 0.90 -13.67 -7.24
N LEU A 139 0.82 -12.76 -6.29
CA LEU A 139 0.09 -13.01 -5.05
C LEU A 139 -1.34 -12.49 -5.22
N VAL A 140 -2.25 -13.07 -4.46
CA VAL A 140 -3.63 -12.63 -4.46
C VAL A 140 -3.97 -12.11 -3.06
N LEU A 141 -4.41 -10.87 -2.97
CA LEU A 141 -4.80 -10.28 -1.71
C LEU A 141 -6.30 -10.11 -1.71
N ARG A 142 -6.98 -10.79 -0.81
CA ARG A 142 -8.42 -10.67 -0.71
C ARG A 142 -8.77 -9.47 0.14
N THR A 143 -9.74 -8.70 -0.28
CA THR A 143 -10.11 -7.46 0.40
C THR A 143 -11.50 -7.53 1.04
N ASP A 144 -12.13 -8.69 1.02
CA ASP A 144 -13.49 -8.81 1.54
C ASP A 144 -13.56 -8.66 3.06
N GLU A 145 -12.45 -8.82 3.75
CA GLU A 145 -12.43 -8.63 5.19
C GLU A 145 -11.87 -7.26 5.57
N PHE A 146 -11.50 -6.44 4.63
CA PHE A 146 -10.99 -5.11 4.97
C PHE A 146 -12.14 -4.23 5.45
N PRO A 147 -11.98 -3.55 6.56
CA PRO A 147 -13.04 -2.70 7.08
C PRO A 147 -13.15 -1.40 6.30
N ALA A 148 -14.37 -1.03 5.94
CA ALA A 148 -14.61 0.28 5.35
C ALA A 148 -14.75 1.29 6.46
N GLY A 149 -14.13 2.43 6.31
CA GLY A 149 -14.21 3.48 7.32
C GLY A 149 -15.21 4.55 6.90
N PRO A 150 -15.40 5.53 7.75
CA PRO A 150 -16.30 6.63 7.40
C PRO A 150 -15.68 7.48 6.30
N PRO A 151 -16.50 8.11 5.47
CA PRO A 151 -15.98 8.94 4.41
C PRO A 151 -15.14 10.07 4.97
N THR A 152 -14.14 10.48 4.22
CA THR A 152 -13.31 11.58 4.63
C THR A 152 -14.14 12.85 4.60
N PRO A 153 -14.06 13.69 5.60
CA PRO A 153 -14.77 14.95 5.60
C PRO A 153 -14.40 15.75 4.36
N GLY A 154 -15.40 16.27 3.71
CA GLY A 154 -15.13 17.06 2.53
C GLY A 154 -15.11 16.23 1.27
N ALA A 155 -15.30 14.97 1.42
CA ALA A 155 -15.22 14.12 0.27
C ALA A 155 -16.49 14.39 -0.40
N GLY A 156 -16.54 15.13 -1.09
CA GLY A 156 -17.61 15.57 -1.69
C GLY A 156 -18.59 14.91 -2.43
N PRO A 157 -18.41 13.99 -2.86
CA PRO A 157 -19.27 13.39 -3.74
C PRO A 157 -20.61 13.40 -3.33
N ASP A 158 -20.76 13.10 -2.35
CA ASP A 158 -21.90 13.04 -1.91
C ASP A 158 -22.54 14.19 -1.97
N ALA A 159 -21.94 14.97 -1.96
CA ALA A 159 -22.45 16.22 -1.93
C ALA A 159 -23.47 16.15 -2.98
N GLY A 160 -23.11 15.72 -3.95
CA GLY A 160 -23.97 15.80 -5.01
C GLY A 160 -25.23 15.17 -4.78
N ARG A 161 -25.31 14.19 -4.18
CA ARG A 161 -26.40 13.62 -4.10
C ARG A 161 -27.39 14.26 -3.46
N GLY A 162 -27.03 14.93 -2.68
CA GLY A 162 -27.96 15.51 -1.93
C GLY A 162 -28.99 16.09 -2.74
N ILE A 163 -28.71 16.49 -3.67
CA ILE A 163 -29.54 17.16 -4.36
C ILE A 163 -30.55 16.50 -4.85
N VAL A 164 -30.42 15.55 -5.04
CA VAL A 164 -31.31 14.94 -5.56
C VAL A 164 -32.53 15.12 -5.20
N ASP A 165 -32.74 15.14 -4.29
CA ASP A 165 -33.88 15.19 -3.89
C ASP A 165 -34.56 16.20 -4.38
N GLY A 166 -34.15 16.87 -4.69
CA GLY A 166 -34.89 17.96 -5.18
C GLY A 166 -36.14 17.60 -5.78
#